data_fb58d7e36d4cb7f5e20e8f246dc86e8d
#
_entry.id   fb58d7e36d4cb7f5e20e8f246dc86e8d
#
_cell.length_a   1.000
_cell.length_b   1.000
_cell.length_c   1.000
_cell.angle_alpha   90.00
_cell.angle_beta   90.00
_cell.angle_gamma   90.00
#
_symmetry.space_group_name_H-M   'P 1'
#
loop_
_entity.id
_entity.type
_entity.pdbx_description
1 polymer ?
#
loop_
_entity_poly.entity_id
_entity_poly.type
_entity_poly.pdbx_seq_one_letter_code
_entity_poly.pdbx_strand_id
1 'polypeptide(L)'
;MKNFLLTFLAVLAAGVLAAGAFFRWHYDDALHAAAQQRDAMKWLRTEFHLSDAQFAAVAKLHEDYSVECAGHCAAIGSARAELAAAEKSGQPAATLAALRRNVAERELACRTAIGAHLRKVAALMPQGEGERYLQMLLPRVENYRHQGAPTVRLDG
;
A
#
# COMPACT_ATOMS: atom_id res chain seq x y z
N MET A 1 -37.27 26.58 30.70
CA MET A 1 -36.10 25.70 30.86
C MET A 1 -36.36 24.23 30.55
N LYS A 2 -37.47 23.62 31.05
CA LYS A 2 -37.80 22.20 30.76
C LYS A 2 -37.94 21.91 29.24
N ASN A 3 -38.62 22.75 28.49
CA ASN A 3 -38.85 22.53 27.04
C ASN A 3 -37.55 22.65 26.23
N PHE A 4 -36.65 23.56 26.63
CA PHE A 4 -35.33 23.69 25.98
C PHE A 4 -34.46 22.44 26.18
N LEU A 5 -34.46 21.89 27.40
CA LEU A 5 -33.70 20.67 27.72
C LEU A 5 -34.27 19.47 26.93
N LEU A 6 -35.59 19.34 26.85
CA LEU A 6 -36.23 18.26 26.07
C LEU A 6 -35.92 18.37 24.57
N THR A 7 -35.97 19.56 24.00
CA THR A 7 -35.63 19.76 22.58
C THR A 7 -34.16 19.47 22.32
N PHE A 8 -33.28 19.91 23.20
CA PHE A 8 -31.84 19.62 23.11
C PHE A 8 -31.55 18.10 23.14
N LEU A 9 -32.16 17.38 24.07
CA LEU A 9 -32.02 15.92 24.17
C LEU A 9 -32.56 15.19 22.94
N ALA A 10 -33.69 15.66 22.39
CA ALA A 10 -34.28 15.08 21.19
C ALA A 10 -33.38 15.25 19.95
N VAL A 11 -32.78 16.45 19.78
CA VAL A 11 -31.84 16.73 18.68
C VAL A 11 -30.58 15.89 18.83
N LEU A 12 -30.07 15.75 20.05
CA LEU A 12 -28.88 14.96 20.34
C LEU A 12 -29.13 13.47 20.05
N ALA A 13 -30.28 12.93 20.47
CA ALA A 13 -30.68 11.56 20.19
C ALA A 13 -30.84 11.31 18.66
N ALA A 14 -31.49 12.24 17.95
CA ALA A 14 -31.63 12.14 16.50
C ALA A 14 -30.25 12.18 15.79
N GLY A 15 -29.32 13.02 16.24
CA GLY A 15 -27.95 13.07 15.73
C GLY A 15 -27.18 11.78 15.96
N VAL A 16 -27.28 11.18 17.15
CA VAL A 16 -26.64 9.91 17.44
C VAL A 16 -27.22 8.77 16.61
N LEU A 17 -28.54 8.73 16.43
CA LEU A 17 -29.22 7.72 15.59
C LEU A 17 -28.83 7.88 14.11
N ALA A 18 -28.80 9.10 13.59
CA ALA A 18 -28.38 9.38 12.22
C ALA A 18 -26.90 9.00 11.99
N ALA A 19 -26.01 9.35 12.92
CA ALA A 19 -24.60 8.96 12.88
C ALA A 19 -24.43 7.45 12.96
N GLY A 20 -25.17 6.78 13.83
CA GLY A 20 -25.15 5.32 13.96
C GLY A 20 -25.65 4.61 12.69
N ALA A 21 -26.73 5.11 12.08
CA ALA A 21 -27.26 4.58 10.83
C ALA A 21 -26.29 4.81 9.65
N PHE A 22 -25.68 6.00 9.57
CA PHE A 22 -24.66 6.33 8.59
C PHE A 22 -23.44 5.41 8.74
N PHE A 23 -22.94 5.25 9.96
CA PHE A 23 -21.81 4.38 10.27
C PHE A 23 -22.11 2.92 9.90
N ARG A 24 -23.31 2.44 10.28
CA ARG A 24 -23.75 1.06 9.96
C ARG A 24 -23.85 0.81 8.47
N TRP A 25 -24.31 1.81 7.71
CA TRP A 25 -24.46 1.68 6.24
C TRP A 25 -23.10 1.70 5.52
N HIS A 26 -22.11 2.44 6.05
CA HIS A 26 -20.78 2.54 5.45
C HIS A 26 -19.75 1.61 6.10
N TYR A 27 -20.15 0.86 7.13
CA TYR A 27 -19.26 -0.08 7.80
C TYR A 27 -19.26 -1.42 7.06
N ASP A 28 -18.16 -1.70 6.36
CA ASP A 28 -17.94 -2.99 5.71
C ASP A 28 -17.13 -3.90 6.64
N ASP A 29 -17.80 -4.89 7.24
CA ASP A 29 -17.22 -5.85 8.19
C ASP A 29 -16.09 -6.67 7.53
N ALA A 30 -16.23 -7.00 6.24
CA ALA A 30 -15.23 -7.76 5.50
C ALA A 30 -13.95 -6.95 5.28
N LEU A 31 -14.09 -5.66 4.98
CA LEU A 31 -12.99 -4.73 4.80
C LEU A 31 -12.21 -4.49 6.10
N HIS A 32 -12.93 -4.37 7.22
CA HIS A 32 -12.33 -4.24 8.55
C HIS A 32 -11.64 -5.52 9.00
N ALA A 33 -12.23 -6.67 8.76
CA ALA A 33 -11.61 -7.95 9.06
C ALA A 33 -10.33 -8.19 8.24
N ALA A 34 -10.34 -7.86 6.94
CA ALA A 34 -9.16 -7.95 6.09
C ALA A 34 -8.05 -6.99 6.55
N ALA A 35 -8.40 -5.77 6.94
CA ALA A 35 -7.44 -4.79 7.47
C ALA A 35 -6.85 -5.24 8.82
N GLN A 36 -7.65 -5.80 9.72
CA GLN A 36 -7.20 -6.33 11.01
C GLN A 36 -6.30 -7.56 10.85
N GLN A 37 -6.60 -8.44 9.91
CA GLN A 37 -5.80 -9.62 9.60
C GLN A 37 -4.54 -9.28 8.79
N ARG A 38 -4.35 -8.01 8.42
CA ARG A 38 -3.27 -7.54 7.51
C ARG A 38 -3.24 -8.30 6.18
N ASP A 39 -4.37 -8.79 5.74
CA ASP A 39 -4.52 -9.50 4.49
C ASP A 39 -4.80 -8.51 3.36
N ALA A 40 -3.71 -8.03 2.77
CA ALA A 40 -3.77 -7.06 1.68
C ALA A 40 -4.55 -7.57 0.47
N MET A 41 -4.56 -8.88 0.23
CA MET A 41 -5.26 -9.48 -0.92
C MET A 41 -6.78 -9.50 -0.70
N LYS A 42 -7.24 -9.88 0.50
CA LYS A 42 -8.68 -9.82 0.85
C LYS A 42 -9.20 -8.38 0.81
N TRP A 43 -8.42 -7.44 1.36
CA TRP A 43 -8.75 -6.03 1.26
C TRP A 43 -8.90 -5.59 -0.19
N LEU A 44 -7.94 -5.92 -1.06
CA LEU A 44 -7.95 -5.55 -2.47
C LEU A 44 -9.20 -6.07 -3.18
N ARG A 45 -9.56 -7.34 -2.93
CA ARG A 45 -10.75 -7.96 -3.51
C ARG A 45 -12.03 -7.23 -3.12
N THR A 46 -12.18 -6.91 -1.84
CA THR A 46 -13.39 -6.27 -1.31
C THR A 46 -13.48 -4.81 -1.72
N GLU A 47 -12.39 -4.04 -1.56
CA GLU A 47 -12.34 -2.61 -1.85
C GLU A 47 -12.57 -2.28 -3.33
N PHE A 48 -12.07 -3.12 -4.24
CA PHE A 48 -12.15 -2.92 -5.69
C PHE A 48 -13.13 -3.87 -6.37
N HIS A 49 -14.00 -4.55 -5.62
CA HIS A 49 -15.09 -5.38 -6.12
C HIS A 49 -14.63 -6.43 -7.16
N LEU A 50 -13.47 -7.07 -6.93
CA LEU A 50 -12.92 -8.03 -7.86
C LEU A 50 -13.77 -9.30 -7.93
N SER A 51 -14.13 -9.73 -9.14
CA SER A 51 -14.68 -11.07 -9.38
C SER A 51 -13.64 -12.14 -9.04
N ASP A 52 -14.07 -13.39 -8.90
CA ASP A 52 -13.18 -14.52 -8.63
C ASP A 52 -12.07 -14.65 -9.68
N ALA A 53 -12.41 -14.47 -10.95
CA ALA A 53 -11.46 -14.52 -12.06
C ALA A 53 -10.43 -13.37 -12.01
N GLN A 54 -10.89 -12.15 -11.73
CA GLN A 54 -10.01 -10.99 -11.56
C GLN A 54 -9.10 -11.14 -10.35
N PHE A 55 -9.64 -11.60 -9.24
CA PHE A 55 -8.87 -11.85 -8.03
C PHE A 55 -7.77 -12.90 -8.26
N ALA A 56 -8.09 -14.03 -8.91
CA ALA A 56 -7.11 -15.06 -9.26
C ALA A 56 -6.01 -14.52 -10.19
N ALA A 57 -6.38 -13.71 -11.17
CA ALA A 57 -5.40 -13.09 -12.08
C ALA A 57 -4.49 -12.09 -11.36
N VAL A 58 -5.03 -11.29 -10.44
CA VAL A 58 -4.24 -10.36 -9.61
C VAL A 58 -3.33 -11.11 -8.66
N ALA A 59 -3.80 -12.19 -8.01
CA ALA A 59 -2.99 -13.03 -7.14
C ALA A 59 -1.79 -13.63 -7.89
N LYS A 60 -2.02 -14.12 -9.11
CA LYS A 60 -0.94 -14.63 -9.98
C LYS A 60 0.08 -13.54 -10.32
N LEU A 61 -0.38 -12.34 -10.67
CA LEU A 61 0.53 -11.20 -10.91
C LEU A 61 1.37 -10.85 -9.68
N HIS A 62 0.80 -10.90 -8.47
CA HIS A 62 1.53 -10.63 -7.24
C HIS A 62 2.56 -11.71 -6.94
N GLU A 63 2.21 -12.98 -7.16
CA GLU A 63 3.14 -14.10 -7.01
C GLU A 63 4.35 -13.92 -7.95
N ASP A 64 4.11 -13.68 -9.23
CA ASP A 64 5.17 -13.48 -10.22
C ASP A 64 6.04 -12.27 -9.89
N TYR A 65 5.43 -11.17 -9.43
CA TYR A 65 6.14 -9.95 -9.04
C TYR A 65 6.95 -10.12 -7.75
N SER A 66 6.58 -11.04 -6.86
CA SER A 66 7.28 -11.25 -5.58
C SER A 66 8.76 -11.60 -5.78
N VAL A 67 9.07 -12.38 -6.81
CA VAL A 67 10.44 -12.76 -7.18
C VAL A 67 11.24 -11.54 -7.68
N GLU A 68 10.65 -10.72 -8.54
CA GLU A 68 11.25 -9.47 -9.03
C GLU A 68 11.50 -8.50 -7.88
N CYS A 69 10.51 -8.33 -7.01
CA CYS A 69 10.60 -7.49 -5.82
C CYS A 69 11.73 -7.93 -4.87
N ALA A 70 11.87 -9.24 -4.62
CA ALA A 70 12.95 -9.78 -3.81
C ALA A 70 14.32 -9.46 -4.42
N GLY A 71 14.47 -9.53 -5.73
CA GLY A 71 15.69 -9.15 -6.45
C GLY A 71 16.04 -7.68 -6.26
N HIS A 72 15.07 -6.77 -6.38
CA HIS A 72 15.28 -5.34 -6.11
C HIS A 72 15.68 -5.08 -4.65
N CYS A 73 15.01 -5.73 -3.69
CA CYS A 73 15.34 -5.61 -2.27
C CYS A 73 16.77 -6.04 -1.98
N ALA A 74 17.20 -7.18 -2.52
CA ALA A 74 18.56 -7.67 -2.36
C ALA A 74 19.60 -6.72 -2.96
N ALA A 75 19.34 -6.20 -4.16
CA ALA A 75 20.24 -5.26 -4.83
C ALA A 75 20.39 -3.93 -4.07
N ILE A 76 19.30 -3.40 -3.50
CA ILE A 76 19.32 -2.19 -2.67
C ILE A 76 20.08 -2.48 -1.37
N GLY A 77 19.81 -3.61 -0.72
CA GLY A 77 20.48 -4.02 0.50
C GLY A 77 21.99 -4.12 0.32
N SER A 78 22.45 -4.76 -0.77
CA SER A 78 23.86 -4.87 -1.11
C SER A 78 24.52 -3.50 -1.35
N ALA A 79 23.89 -2.64 -2.16
CA ALA A 79 24.42 -1.30 -2.44
C ALA A 79 24.52 -0.43 -1.18
N ARG A 80 23.56 -0.52 -0.26
CA ARG A 80 23.60 0.19 1.03
C ARG A 80 24.68 -0.35 1.95
N ALA A 81 24.86 -1.67 2.00
CA ALA A 81 25.93 -2.29 2.78
C ALA A 81 27.32 -1.87 2.28
N GLU A 82 27.52 -1.80 0.96
CA GLU A 82 28.75 -1.32 0.34
C GLU A 82 29.02 0.16 0.69
N LEU A 83 28.01 1.03 0.59
CA LEU A 83 28.11 2.42 1.00
C LEU A 83 28.50 2.54 2.48
N ALA A 84 27.82 1.82 3.36
CA ALA A 84 28.09 1.86 4.79
C ALA A 84 29.51 1.38 5.13
N ALA A 85 30.01 0.33 4.45
CA ALA A 85 31.39 -0.14 4.60
C ALA A 85 32.40 0.90 4.13
N ALA A 86 32.14 1.56 3.01
CA ALA A 86 33.00 2.63 2.48
C ALA A 86 33.03 3.87 3.40
N GLU A 87 31.89 4.25 3.96
CA GLU A 87 31.80 5.35 4.95
C GLU A 87 32.61 5.00 6.21
N LYS A 88 32.45 3.78 6.73
CA LYS A 88 33.19 3.31 7.90
C LYS A 88 34.72 3.25 7.68
N SER A 89 35.17 2.94 6.46
CA SER A 89 36.59 2.86 6.10
C SER A 89 37.20 4.22 5.70
N GLY A 90 36.43 5.33 5.75
CA GLY A 90 36.91 6.66 5.41
C GLY A 90 37.27 6.83 3.94
N GLN A 91 36.55 6.18 3.04
CA GLN A 91 36.79 6.29 1.60
C GLN A 91 36.66 7.75 1.09
N PRO A 92 37.37 8.11 0.02
CA PRO A 92 37.32 9.45 -0.55
C PRO A 92 35.89 9.91 -0.90
N ALA A 93 35.64 11.21 -0.79
CA ALA A 93 34.32 11.79 -1.06
C ALA A 93 33.77 11.45 -2.47
N ALA A 94 34.64 11.35 -3.48
CA ALA A 94 34.26 10.98 -4.84
C ALA A 94 33.72 9.53 -4.89
N THR A 95 34.34 8.60 -4.18
CA THR A 95 33.90 7.19 -4.05
C THR A 95 32.55 7.12 -3.35
N LEU A 96 32.40 7.83 -2.21
CA LEU A 96 31.12 7.87 -1.48
C LEU A 96 29.99 8.46 -2.33
N ALA A 97 30.29 9.51 -3.11
CA ALA A 97 29.31 10.10 -4.02
C ALA A 97 28.87 9.11 -5.12
N ALA A 98 29.78 8.31 -5.65
CA ALA A 98 29.45 7.27 -6.64
C ALA A 98 28.56 6.18 -6.03
N LEU A 99 28.88 5.71 -4.82
CA LEU A 99 28.09 4.71 -4.13
C LEU A 99 26.70 5.20 -3.75
N ARG A 100 26.57 6.46 -3.32
CA ARG A 100 25.25 7.07 -3.06
C ARG A 100 24.40 7.16 -4.32
N ARG A 101 25.01 7.48 -5.48
CA ARG A 101 24.29 7.43 -6.77
C ARG A 101 23.82 6.01 -7.09
N ASN A 102 24.67 5.01 -6.93
CA ASN A 102 24.29 3.61 -7.15
C ASN A 102 23.06 3.21 -6.28
N VAL A 103 23.06 3.55 -4.98
CA VAL A 103 21.89 3.30 -4.11
C VAL A 103 20.65 3.99 -4.67
N ALA A 104 20.74 5.28 -5.02
CA ALA A 104 19.61 6.05 -5.54
C ALA A 104 19.06 5.46 -6.86
N GLU A 105 19.94 5.00 -7.76
CA GLU A 105 19.55 4.33 -9.02
C GLU A 105 18.80 3.03 -8.77
N ARG A 106 19.28 2.20 -7.81
CA ARG A 106 18.59 0.95 -7.41
C ARG A 106 17.22 1.23 -6.82
N GLU A 107 17.11 2.23 -5.97
CA GLU A 107 15.83 2.63 -5.38
C GLU A 107 14.86 3.17 -6.42
N LEU A 108 15.34 3.93 -7.40
CA LEU A 108 14.52 4.41 -8.51
C LEU A 108 14.04 3.24 -9.37
N ALA A 109 14.91 2.29 -9.71
CA ALA A 109 14.53 1.09 -10.47
C ALA A 109 13.43 0.29 -9.74
N CYS A 110 13.57 0.10 -8.43
CA CYS A 110 12.54 -0.55 -7.61
C CYS A 110 11.20 0.20 -7.66
N ARG A 111 11.19 1.51 -7.43
CA ARG A 111 9.94 2.30 -7.51
C ARG A 111 9.29 2.24 -8.89
N THR A 112 10.10 2.26 -9.95
CA THR A 112 9.62 2.12 -11.33
C THR A 112 8.96 0.76 -11.56
N ALA A 113 9.59 -0.32 -11.08
CA ALA A 113 9.05 -1.68 -11.17
C ALA A 113 7.73 -1.82 -10.39
N ILE A 114 7.66 -1.28 -9.15
CA ILE A 114 6.41 -1.24 -8.38
C ILE A 114 5.32 -0.50 -9.17
N GLY A 115 5.61 0.68 -9.69
CA GLY A 115 4.64 1.45 -10.48
C GLY A 115 4.16 0.71 -11.73
N ALA A 116 5.04 -0.02 -12.42
CA ALA A 116 4.68 -0.86 -13.54
C ALA A 116 3.78 -2.03 -13.11
N HIS A 117 4.11 -2.69 -12.00
CA HIS A 117 3.28 -3.76 -11.43
C HIS A 117 1.88 -3.25 -11.05
N LEU A 118 1.76 -2.12 -10.36
CA LEU A 118 0.47 -1.52 -10.00
C LEU A 118 -0.39 -1.24 -11.25
N ARG A 119 0.20 -0.79 -12.36
CA ARG A 119 -0.54 -0.58 -13.61
C ARG A 119 -1.04 -1.89 -14.23
N LYS A 120 -0.26 -2.97 -14.15
CA LYS A 120 -0.71 -4.31 -14.59
C LYS A 120 -1.90 -4.79 -13.75
N VAL A 121 -1.85 -4.60 -12.44
CA VAL A 121 -2.96 -4.94 -11.52
C VAL A 121 -4.21 -4.11 -11.86
N ALA A 122 -4.06 -2.79 -12.02
CA ALA A 122 -5.15 -1.89 -12.37
C ALA A 122 -5.85 -2.28 -13.67
N ALA A 123 -5.10 -2.78 -14.66
CA ALA A 123 -5.64 -3.23 -15.95
C ALA A 123 -6.55 -4.47 -15.84
N LEU A 124 -6.47 -5.22 -14.74
CA LEU A 124 -7.34 -6.38 -14.48
C LEU A 124 -8.61 -6.01 -13.69
N MET A 125 -8.70 -4.79 -13.18
CA MET A 125 -9.81 -4.35 -12.35
C MET A 125 -11.06 -3.99 -13.18
N PRO A 126 -12.25 -3.93 -12.55
CA PRO A 126 -13.45 -3.41 -13.20
C PRO A 126 -13.26 -1.97 -13.70
N GLN A 127 -14.09 -1.55 -14.66
CA GLN A 127 -14.02 -0.21 -15.24
C GLN A 127 -14.13 0.87 -14.15
N GLY A 128 -13.20 1.82 -14.15
CA GLY A 128 -13.09 2.90 -13.16
C GLY A 128 -12.34 2.53 -11.88
N GLU A 129 -12.36 1.27 -11.45
CA GLU A 129 -11.68 0.83 -10.23
C GLU A 129 -10.16 0.83 -10.39
N GLY A 130 -9.65 0.47 -11.55
CA GLY A 130 -8.22 0.51 -11.83
C GLY A 130 -7.63 1.91 -11.73
N GLU A 131 -8.35 2.94 -12.18
CA GLU A 131 -7.92 4.32 -12.03
C GLU A 131 -7.94 4.77 -10.56
N ARG A 132 -9.01 4.45 -9.82
CA ARG A 132 -9.12 4.72 -8.37
C ARG A 132 -7.97 4.05 -7.60
N TYR A 133 -7.64 2.80 -7.94
CA TYR A 133 -6.51 2.05 -7.38
C TYR A 133 -5.18 2.77 -7.61
N LEU A 134 -4.90 3.22 -8.83
CA LEU A 134 -3.66 3.93 -9.17
C LEU A 134 -3.57 5.28 -8.47
N GLN A 135 -4.66 6.06 -8.42
CA GLN A 135 -4.71 7.32 -7.70
C GLN A 135 -4.42 7.17 -6.22
N MET A 136 -4.85 6.05 -5.61
CA MET A 136 -4.60 5.76 -4.20
C MET A 136 -3.15 5.33 -3.92
N LEU A 137 -2.53 4.52 -4.80
CA LEU A 137 -1.27 3.84 -4.48
C LEU A 137 -0.03 4.47 -5.11
N LEU A 138 -0.10 5.05 -6.32
CA LEU A 138 1.08 5.64 -6.96
C LEU A 138 1.74 6.74 -6.11
N PRO A 139 1.02 7.68 -5.49
CA PRO A 139 1.64 8.70 -4.65
C PRO A 139 2.37 8.12 -3.43
N ARG A 140 1.91 6.97 -2.93
CA ARG A 140 2.57 6.27 -1.80
C ARG A 140 3.89 5.63 -2.24
N VAL A 141 3.96 5.12 -3.47
CA VAL A 141 5.18 4.54 -4.04
C VAL A 141 6.23 5.62 -4.31
N GLU A 142 5.82 6.77 -4.83
CA GLU A 142 6.73 7.91 -5.08
C GLU A 142 7.40 8.40 -3.81
N ASN A 143 6.66 8.42 -2.69
CA ASN A 143 7.16 8.83 -1.38
C ASN A 143 7.76 7.68 -0.56
N TYR A 144 7.80 6.46 -1.10
CA TYR A 144 8.28 5.29 -0.38
C TYR A 144 9.79 5.34 -0.17
N ARG A 145 10.21 5.35 1.09
CA ARG A 145 11.60 5.17 1.48
C ARG A 145 11.82 3.71 1.81
N HIS A 146 12.70 3.07 1.05
CA HIS A 146 12.99 1.64 1.23
C HIS A 146 13.65 1.40 2.60
N GLN A 147 12.88 0.91 3.57
CA GLN A 147 13.36 0.59 4.93
C GLN A 147 13.43 -0.94 5.18
N GLY A 148 13.32 -1.73 4.13
CA GLY A 148 13.25 -3.20 4.15
C GLY A 148 12.06 -3.70 3.34
N ALA A 149 12.08 -4.98 2.96
CA ALA A 149 10.93 -5.58 2.27
C ALA A 149 9.72 -5.60 3.21
N PRO A 150 8.55 -5.08 2.80
CA PRO A 150 7.34 -5.35 3.54
C PRO A 150 7.09 -6.84 3.52
N THR A 151 6.97 -7.45 4.69
CA THR A 151 6.53 -8.85 4.81
C THR A 151 5.06 -8.93 4.45
N VAL A 152 4.75 -9.00 3.16
CA VAL A 152 3.42 -9.38 2.69
C VAL A 152 3.35 -10.88 2.81
N ARG A 153 2.64 -11.40 3.81
CA ARG A 153 2.30 -12.81 3.87
C ARG A 153 1.24 -13.07 2.80
N LEU A 154 1.57 -13.94 1.86
CA LEU A 154 0.66 -14.42 0.81
C LEU A 154 -0.01 -15.75 1.20
N ASP A 155 0.27 -16.24 2.40
CA ASP A 155 -0.29 -17.46 2.99
C ASP A 155 -1.68 -17.14 3.57
N GLY A 156 -2.68 -17.45 2.80
CA GLY A 156 -4.10 -17.42 3.16
C GLY A 156 -4.77 -18.74 2.84
#